data_228b5f34ad10cb49f62268e6dd48fb88
#
_entry.id   228b5f34ad10cb49f62268e6dd48fb88
#
_cell.length_a   1.000
_cell.length_b   1.000
_cell.length_c   1.000
_cell.angle_alpha   90.00
_cell.angle_beta   90.00
_cell.angle_gamma   90.00
#
_symmetry.space_group_name_H-M   'P 1'
#
loop_
_entity.id
_entity.type
_entity.pdbx_description
1 polymer ?
#
loop_
_entity_poly.entity_id
_entity_poly.type
_entity_poly.pdbx_seq_one_letter_code
_entity_poly.pdbx_strand_id
1 'polypeptide(L)'
;MELKTPLYDAHVKAGGKIVPFAGYLLPVQYGTGVITEHMAVREKAGLFDVSHMGEVLCQGKDALANLQKLLTNDFTNMVDGQARYSPMCNENGGTVDDLIVYKRGDNDYFIVVNAANKDKDYQWMLDHQFGEVTFTDASSQYGQIALQGPKAMEILKKLTAEENIPKKYYHAVFDTEVAGIPCIISKTGYTGEDGVELYLASENAEKMWDALLEAGKDEGLIPCGLGARDTLRMEAAMPLYGHEMDDEISPLETGLKFAVKMGKEEDFIGKKAMEERGEPKITRIGLKVTGRGIIREHQDIYVGEKKIGHTTSGTQCPFLGYPIAMALVDAGSGEIGNKVEVDVRGRKVEAEVIALPFYKRAK
;
A
#
# COMPACT_ATOMS: atom_id res chain seq x y z
N MET A 1 23.85 -6.47 3.48
CA MET A 1 23.70 -7.32 2.26
C MET A 1 22.21 -7.38 2.00
N GLU A 2 21.79 -7.00 0.82
CA GLU A 2 20.35 -7.03 0.46
C GLU A 2 19.82 -8.47 0.45
N LEU A 3 18.59 -8.61 0.92
CA LEU A 3 17.86 -9.87 0.91
C LEU A 3 17.32 -10.17 -0.49
N LYS A 4 17.00 -11.43 -0.73
CA LYS A 4 16.32 -11.89 -1.94
C LYS A 4 14.94 -12.41 -1.57
N THR A 5 13.94 -12.06 -2.37
CA THR A 5 12.63 -12.70 -2.28
C THR A 5 12.70 -14.13 -2.84
N PRO A 6 11.74 -14.99 -2.56
CA PRO A 6 11.69 -16.34 -3.15
C PRO A 6 11.54 -16.31 -4.68
N LEU A 7 11.19 -15.16 -5.28
CA LEU A 7 11.04 -14.98 -6.73
C LEU A 7 12.26 -14.33 -7.41
N TYR A 8 13.35 -14.06 -6.67
CA TYR A 8 14.52 -13.38 -7.22
C TYR A 8 15.05 -14.01 -8.52
N ASP A 9 15.21 -15.34 -8.54
CA ASP A 9 15.76 -16.04 -9.71
C ASP A 9 14.77 -16.02 -10.88
N ALA A 10 13.46 -16.08 -10.62
CA ALA A 10 12.42 -15.89 -11.63
C ALA A 10 12.49 -14.49 -12.27
N HIS A 11 12.75 -13.45 -11.48
CA HIS A 11 12.91 -12.08 -12.01
C HIS A 11 14.15 -11.96 -12.89
N VAL A 12 15.29 -12.52 -12.48
CA VAL A 12 16.51 -12.53 -13.29
C VAL A 12 16.28 -13.26 -14.61
N LYS A 13 15.66 -14.44 -14.56
CA LYS A 13 15.31 -15.25 -15.74
C LYS A 13 14.37 -14.51 -16.70
N ALA A 14 13.41 -13.72 -16.16
CA ALA A 14 12.50 -12.90 -16.95
C ALA A 14 13.11 -11.59 -17.46
N GLY A 15 14.40 -11.33 -17.22
CA GLY A 15 15.09 -10.11 -17.64
C GLY A 15 14.71 -8.86 -16.84
N GLY A 16 14.31 -9.03 -15.59
CA GLY A 16 14.03 -7.92 -14.66
C GLY A 16 15.27 -7.09 -14.37
N LYS A 17 15.14 -5.77 -14.42
CA LYS A 17 16.18 -4.83 -14.01
C LYS A 17 16.20 -4.73 -12.49
N ILE A 18 17.07 -5.51 -11.85
CA ILE A 18 17.14 -5.63 -10.39
C ILE A 18 17.79 -4.41 -9.78
N VAL A 19 17.18 -3.88 -8.71
CA VAL A 19 17.66 -2.76 -7.90
C VAL A 19 17.47 -3.06 -6.41
N PRO A 20 18.26 -2.43 -5.51
CA PRO A 20 17.97 -2.44 -4.08
C PRO A 20 16.69 -1.64 -3.79
N PHE A 21 15.79 -2.21 -2.98
CA PHE A 21 14.57 -1.56 -2.51
C PHE A 21 14.16 -2.15 -1.15
N ALA A 22 13.98 -1.30 -0.14
CA ALA A 22 13.55 -1.69 1.21
C ALA A 22 14.34 -2.90 1.79
N GLY A 23 15.66 -2.94 1.54
CA GLY A 23 16.54 -4.01 2.00
C GLY A 23 16.52 -5.28 1.14
N TYR A 24 15.78 -5.30 0.04
CA TYR A 24 15.67 -6.42 -0.90
C TYR A 24 16.18 -6.07 -2.30
N LEU A 25 16.50 -7.11 -3.07
CA LEU A 25 16.79 -7.02 -4.50
C LEU A 25 15.52 -7.34 -5.29
N LEU A 26 14.95 -6.34 -5.97
CA LEU A 26 13.69 -6.43 -6.69
C LEU A 26 13.77 -5.82 -8.10
N PRO A 27 12.93 -6.25 -9.05
CA PRO A 27 12.90 -5.65 -10.38
C PRO A 27 12.22 -4.26 -10.32
N VAL A 28 12.93 -3.22 -10.78
CA VAL A 28 12.29 -1.91 -10.98
C VAL A 28 11.36 -1.95 -12.19
N GLN A 29 11.70 -2.71 -13.21
CA GLN A 29 10.93 -2.97 -14.42
C GLN A 29 11.45 -4.21 -15.14
N TYR A 30 10.68 -4.70 -16.10
CA TYR A 30 11.11 -5.73 -17.05
C TYR A 30 11.40 -5.11 -18.43
N GLY A 31 11.70 -5.95 -19.41
CA GLY A 31 12.04 -5.51 -20.77
C GLY A 31 10.94 -4.70 -21.48
N THR A 32 9.70 -4.85 -21.07
CA THR A 32 8.54 -4.07 -21.56
C THR A 32 8.54 -2.62 -21.11
N GLY A 33 9.18 -2.33 -19.98
CA GLY A 33 9.30 -0.99 -19.41
C GLY A 33 8.08 -0.54 -18.58
N VAL A 34 8.32 0.42 -17.68
CA VAL A 34 7.34 0.90 -16.68
C VAL A 34 6.00 1.31 -17.31
N ILE A 35 6.03 2.01 -18.44
CA ILE A 35 4.79 2.50 -19.10
C ILE A 35 3.92 1.33 -19.55
N THR A 36 4.50 0.33 -20.22
CA THR A 36 3.77 -0.85 -20.70
C THR A 36 3.22 -1.67 -19.52
N GLU A 37 4.03 -1.86 -18.48
CA GLU A 37 3.64 -2.56 -17.28
C GLU A 37 2.47 -1.86 -16.57
N HIS A 38 2.55 -0.55 -16.42
CA HIS A 38 1.46 0.26 -15.87
C HIS A 38 0.17 0.11 -16.68
N MET A 39 0.26 0.26 -18.01
CA MET A 39 -0.90 0.17 -18.89
C MET A 39 -1.50 -1.23 -18.91
N ALA A 40 -0.68 -2.29 -18.78
CA ALA A 40 -1.19 -3.65 -18.64
C ALA A 40 -2.09 -3.79 -17.42
N VAL A 41 -1.72 -3.21 -16.28
CA VAL A 41 -2.56 -3.23 -15.07
C VAL A 41 -3.86 -2.44 -15.26
N ARG A 42 -3.84 -1.34 -16.01
CA ARG A 42 -5.04 -0.54 -16.28
C ARG A 42 -6.00 -1.18 -17.28
N GLU A 43 -5.47 -1.89 -18.27
CA GLU A 43 -6.25 -2.38 -19.42
C GLU A 43 -6.44 -3.91 -19.42
N LYS A 44 -5.56 -4.64 -18.75
CA LYS A 44 -5.48 -6.11 -18.76
C LYS A 44 -5.22 -6.67 -17.37
N ALA A 45 -4.00 -7.13 -17.11
CA ALA A 45 -3.54 -7.54 -15.79
C ALA A 45 -2.01 -7.44 -15.66
N GLY A 46 -1.55 -7.20 -14.43
CA GLY A 46 -0.14 -7.25 -14.04
C GLY A 46 0.08 -8.14 -12.83
N LEU A 47 1.25 -8.76 -12.78
CA LEU A 47 1.68 -9.63 -11.70
C LEU A 47 2.88 -9.01 -10.99
N PHE A 48 2.79 -8.85 -9.68
CA PHE A 48 3.82 -8.22 -8.85
C PHE A 48 4.33 -9.21 -7.79
N ASP A 49 5.65 -9.23 -7.62
CA ASP A 49 6.26 -9.77 -6.42
C ASP A 49 6.19 -8.73 -5.31
N VAL A 50 5.50 -9.06 -4.24
CA VAL A 50 5.40 -8.24 -3.04
C VAL A 50 5.85 -9.00 -1.79
N SER A 51 6.63 -10.09 -1.98
CA SER A 51 7.17 -10.96 -0.92
C SER A 51 8.22 -10.28 -0.03
N HIS A 52 8.54 -9.01 -0.28
CA HIS A 52 9.37 -8.19 0.60
C HIS A 52 8.59 -7.61 1.78
N MET A 53 7.26 -7.64 1.74
CA MET A 53 6.41 -7.21 2.86
C MET A 53 6.67 -8.07 4.10
N GLY A 54 6.19 -7.62 5.25
CA GLY A 54 6.30 -8.39 6.49
C GLY A 54 4.94 -8.95 6.91
N GLU A 55 4.97 -10.18 7.41
CA GLU A 55 3.80 -10.88 7.93
C GLU A 55 4.00 -11.19 9.42
N VAL A 56 3.08 -10.69 10.26
CA VAL A 56 3.10 -10.90 11.70
C VAL A 56 1.81 -11.61 12.13
N LEU A 57 1.95 -12.70 12.89
CA LEU A 57 0.82 -13.34 13.53
C LEU A 57 0.59 -12.70 14.91
N CYS A 58 -0.66 -12.36 15.23
CA CYS A 58 -1.07 -11.84 16.52
C CYS A 58 -2.12 -12.79 17.10
N GLN A 59 -1.74 -13.56 18.12
CA GLN A 59 -2.52 -14.68 18.65
C GLN A 59 -2.60 -14.65 20.18
N GLY A 60 -3.76 -15.04 20.72
CA GLY A 60 -3.98 -15.13 22.15
C GLY A 60 -5.26 -14.41 22.59
N LYS A 61 -5.72 -14.70 23.82
CA LYS A 61 -7.01 -14.17 24.30
C LYS A 61 -7.08 -12.64 24.35
N ASP A 62 -5.94 -11.97 24.49
CA ASP A 62 -5.84 -10.51 24.52
C ASP A 62 -5.39 -9.91 23.17
N ALA A 63 -5.41 -10.70 22.07
CA ALA A 63 -5.00 -10.24 20.74
C ALA A 63 -5.83 -9.03 20.26
N LEU A 64 -7.16 -9.09 20.35
CA LEU A 64 -8.03 -7.96 19.99
C LEU A 64 -7.72 -6.70 20.81
N ALA A 65 -7.54 -6.84 22.12
CA ALA A 65 -7.24 -5.71 23.00
C ALA A 65 -5.88 -5.05 22.63
N ASN A 66 -4.88 -5.85 22.27
CA ASN A 66 -3.60 -5.35 21.76
C ASN A 66 -3.76 -4.60 20.44
N LEU A 67 -4.51 -5.15 19.47
CA LEU A 67 -4.79 -4.45 18.20
C LEU A 67 -5.52 -3.13 18.42
N GLN A 68 -6.51 -3.11 19.32
CA GLN A 68 -7.24 -1.87 19.67
C GLN A 68 -6.31 -0.83 20.31
N LYS A 69 -5.32 -1.23 21.09
CA LYS A 69 -4.33 -0.34 21.72
C LYS A 69 -3.26 0.16 20.74
N LEU A 70 -2.76 -0.71 19.86
CA LEU A 70 -1.68 -0.40 18.93
C LEU A 70 -2.16 0.44 17.72
N LEU A 71 -3.41 0.25 17.29
CA LEU A 71 -3.89 0.70 15.98
C LEU A 71 -5.05 1.69 16.10
N THR A 72 -5.09 2.64 15.16
CA THR A 72 -6.06 3.73 15.18
C THR A 72 -7.47 3.33 14.73
N ASN A 73 -7.61 2.24 13.96
CA ASN A 73 -8.91 1.74 13.52
C ASN A 73 -9.58 0.90 14.62
N ASP A 74 -10.85 0.57 14.43
CA ASP A 74 -11.63 -0.28 15.33
C ASP A 74 -11.72 -1.70 14.77
N PHE A 75 -11.36 -2.70 15.57
CA PHE A 75 -11.31 -4.12 15.17
C PHE A 75 -12.40 -4.96 15.84
N THR A 76 -13.23 -4.37 16.72
CA THR A 76 -14.23 -5.10 17.53
C THR A 76 -15.29 -5.82 16.68
N ASN A 77 -15.68 -5.26 15.55
CA ASN A 77 -16.76 -5.78 14.71
C ASN A 77 -16.25 -6.53 13.47
N MET A 78 -15.01 -7.02 13.47
CA MET A 78 -14.50 -7.82 12.36
C MET A 78 -15.10 -9.22 12.37
N VAL A 79 -15.54 -9.65 11.18
CA VAL A 79 -15.91 -11.05 10.93
C VAL A 79 -14.69 -11.82 10.40
N ASP A 80 -14.70 -13.13 10.55
CA ASP A 80 -13.62 -13.98 10.01
C ASP A 80 -13.48 -13.78 8.50
N GLY A 81 -12.23 -13.72 8.03
CA GLY A 81 -11.89 -13.37 6.66
C GLY A 81 -11.89 -11.87 6.35
N GLN A 82 -12.40 -11.01 7.21
CA GLN A 82 -12.33 -9.56 6.98
C GLN A 82 -10.91 -9.02 7.16
N ALA A 83 -10.51 -8.10 6.30
CA ALA A 83 -9.31 -7.30 6.42
C ALA A 83 -9.65 -5.85 6.81
N ARG A 84 -8.76 -5.19 7.53
CA ARG A 84 -8.92 -3.78 7.88
C ARG A 84 -7.59 -3.05 7.84
N TYR A 85 -7.52 -1.98 7.06
CA TYR A 85 -6.39 -1.07 7.01
C TYR A 85 -6.38 -0.16 8.23
N SER A 86 -5.20 0.09 8.79
CA SER A 86 -5.04 1.00 9.94
C SER A 86 -3.66 1.61 9.98
N PRO A 87 -3.55 2.90 10.25
CA PRO A 87 -2.32 3.47 10.80
C PRO A 87 -2.01 2.91 12.20
N MET A 88 -0.71 2.82 12.50
CA MET A 88 -0.12 2.61 13.80
C MET A 88 0.63 3.88 14.19
N CYS A 89 0.37 4.43 15.37
CA CYS A 89 0.89 5.74 15.77
C CYS A 89 1.80 5.67 16.99
N ASN A 90 2.68 6.66 17.10
CA ASN A 90 3.49 6.89 18.31
C ASN A 90 2.73 7.77 19.32
N GLU A 91 3.29 7.93 20.50
CA GLU A 91 2.69 8.68 21.61
C GLU A 91 2.48 10.18 21.28
N ASN A 92 3.22 10.71 20.33
CA ASN A 92 3.09 12.08 19.84
C ASN A 92 2.01 12.23 18.76
N GLY A 93 1.38 11.14 18.32
CA GLY A 93 0.35 11.13 17.28
C GLY A 93 0.86 11.17 15.84
N GLY A 94 2.17 11.00 15.63
CA GLY A 94 2.74 10.74 14.32
C GLY A 94 2.56 9.28 13.90
N THR A 95 2.80 8.96 12.65
CA THR A 95 2.56 7.62 12.08
C THR A 95 3.83 6.77 12.19
N VAL A 96 3.78 5.68 12.95
CA VAL A 96 4.86 4.68 12.99
C VAL A 96 4.90 3.89 11.69
N ASP A 97 3.74 3.41 11.24
CA ASP A 97 3.52 2.81 9.92
C ASP A 97 2.02 2.68 9.63
N ASP A 98 1.68 2.24 8.42
CA ASP A 98 0.35 1.81 8.03
C ASP A 98 0.36 0.34 7.63
N LEU A 99 -0.69 -0.38 7.97
CA LEU A 99 -0.73 -1.83 7.84
C LEU A 99 -2.14 -2.36 7.58
N ILE A 100 -2.22 -3.65 7.25
CA ILE A 100 -3.50 -4.35 7.08
C ILE A 100 -3.57 -5.50 8.10
N VAL A 101 -4.69 -5.58 8.82
CA VAL A 101 -4.99 -6.66 9.76
C VAL A 101 -6.11 -7.52 9.19
N TYR A 102 -5.90 -8.82 9.15
CA TYR A 102 -6.89 -9.83 8.78
C TYR A 102 -7.34 -10.60 10.01
N LYS A 103 -8.64 -10.78 10.19
CA LYS A 103 -9.16 -11.69 11.20
C LYS A 103 -9.23 -13.11 10.62
N ARG A 104 -8.42 -14.03 11.16
CA ARG A 104 -8.43 -15.44 10.76
C ARG A 104 -9.47 -16.26 11.54
N GLY A 105 -9.71 -15.85 12.77
CA GLY A 105 -10.62 -16.50 13.70
C GLY A 105 -10.62 -15.77 15.02
N ASP A 106 -11.28 -16.35 16.02
CA ASP A 106 -11.27 -15.78 17.37
C ASP A 106 -9.84 -15.79 17.92
N ASN A 107 -9.40 -14.61 18.38
CA ASN A 107 -8.05 -14.41 18.95
C ASN A 107 -6.88 -14.76 18.00
N ASP A 108 -7.12 -14.74 16.71
CA ASP A 108 -6.12 -15.07 15.69
C ASP A 108 -6.18 -14.07 14.52
N TYR A 109 -5.12 -13.28 14.39
CA TYR A 109 -5.00 -12.22 13.36
C TYR A 109 -3.70 -12.36 12.60
N PHE A 110 -3.78 -12.04 11.31
CA PHE A 110 -2.66 -11.97 10.39
C PHE A 110 -2.46 -10.51 9.99
N ILE A 111 -1.27 -9.96 10.24
CA ILE A 111 -0.93 -8.56 10.03
C ILE A 111 0.10 -8.47 8.91
N VAL A 112 -0.12 -7.56 7.96
CA VAL A 112 0.82 -7.30 6.87
C VAL A 112 1.35 -5.88 7.02
N VAL A 113 2.68 -5.76 7.17
CA VAL A 113 3.41 -4.52 7.41
C VAL A 113 4.31 -4.16 6.23
N ASN A 114 4.69 -2.87 6.12
CA ASN A 114 5.54 -2.39 5.05
C ASN A 114 6.99 -2.90 5.17
N ALA A 115 7.57 -3.30 4.06
CA ALA A 115 8.89 -3.92 3.99
C ALA A 115 10.01 -3.12 4.67
N ALA A 116 10.06 -1.80 4.44
CA ALA A 116 11.08 -0.93 5.01
C ALA A 116 11.00 -0.79 6.53
N ASN A 117 9.81 -1.03 7.09
CA ASN A 117 9.49 -0.81 8.50
C ASN A 117 9.28 -2.10 9.28
N LYS A 118 9.27 -3.28 8.66
CA LYS A 118 8.83 -4.52 9.28
C LYS A 118 9.52 -4.83 10.62
N ASP A 119 10.84 -4.61 10.71
CA ASP A 119 11.59 -4.87 11.95
C ASP A 119 11.22 -3.84 13.04
N LYS A 120 11.07 -2.57 12.66
CA LYS A 120 10.60 -1.47 13.53
C LYS A 120 9.19 -1.75 14.03
N ASP A 121 8.29 -2.13 13.14
CA ASP A 121 6.88 -2.38 13.45
C ASP A 121 6.71 -3.60 14.35
N TYR A 122 7.43 -4.68 14.06
CA TYR A 122 7.44 -5.86 14.90
C TYR A 122 7.97 -5.54 16.30
N GLN A 123 9.08 -4.79 16.40
CA GLN A 123 9.61 -4.37 17.70
C GLN A 123 8.63 -3.46 18.44
N TRP A 124 7.97 -2.53 17.75
CA TRP A 124 6.93 -1.68 18.31
C TRP A 124 5.79 -2.50 18.91
N MET A 125 5.33 -3.53 18.21
CA MET A 125 4.29 -4.44 18.72
C MET A 125 4.76 -5.18 19.99
N LEU A 126 6.01 -5.64 20.01
CA LEU A 126 6.59 -6.32 21.18
C LEU A 126 6.73 -5.40 22.40
N ASP A 127 7.18 -4.16 22.19
CA ASP A 127 7.40 -3.19 23.26
C ASP A 127 6.09 -2.74 23.91
N HIS A 128 4.97 -2.81 23.19
CA HIS A 128 3.66 -2.38 23.67
C HIS A 128 2.67 -3.51 23.95
N GLN A 129 3.10 -4.78 23.82
CA GLN A 129 2.24 -5.93 24.08
C GLN A 129 1.88 -6.04 25.57
N PHE A 130 0.71 -6.55 25.86
CA PHE A 130 0.25 -6.81 27.22
C PHE A 130 -0.70 -8.02 27.28
N GLY A 131 -0.83 -8.59 28.49
CA GLY A 131 -1.73 -9.72 28.72
C GLY A 131 -1.26 -11.02 28.06
N GLU A 132 -2.20 -11.85 27.65
CA GLU A 132 -1.94 -13.14 27.00
C GLU A 132 -2.05 -13.00 25.47
N VAL A 133 -1.01 -12.47 24.85
CA VAL A 133 -0.85 -12.33 23.40
C VAL A 133 0.56 -12.76 23.00
N THR A 134 0.68 -13.26 21.79
CA THR A 134 1.97 -13.54 21.14
C THR A 134 1.96 -12.89 19.76
N PHE A 135 2.95 -12.04 19.51
CA PHE A 135 3.31 -11.59 18.16
C PHE A 135 4.43 -12.47 17.63
N THR A 136 4.28 -12.99 16.42
CA THR A 136 5.30 -13.84 15.77
C THR A 136 5.60 -13.29 14.40
N ASP A 137 6.86 -12.93 14.13
CA ASP A 137 7.31 -12.64 12.78
C ASP A 137 7.35 -13.93 11.94
N ALA A 138 6.47 -14.01 10.97
CA ALA A 138 6.32 -15.13 10.05
C ALA A 138 6.81 -14.79 8.63
N SER A 139 7.37 -13.61 8.41
CA SER A 139 7.69 -13.06 7.08
C SER A 139 8.54 -14.01 6.22
N SER A 140 9.51 -14.72 6.83
CA SER A 140 10.35 -15.67 6.09
C SER A 140 9.61 -16.91 5.59
N GLN A 141 8.42 -17.19 6.10
CA GLN A 141 7.61 -18.35 5.75
C GLN A 141 6.71 -18.07 4.54
N TYR A 142 6.47 -16.79 4.22
CA TYR A 142 5.54 -16.40 3.18
C TYR A 142 6.23 -15.85 1.93
N GLY A 143 5.65 -16.19 0.76
CA GLY A 143 5.74 -15.42 -0.45
C GLY A 143 4.41 -14.69 -0.65
N GLN A 144 4.45 -13.47 -1.15
CA GLN A 144 3.28 -12.66 -1.45
C GLN A 144 3.30 -12.22 -2.91
N ILE A 145 2.23 -12.53 -3.65
CA ILE A 145 2.09 -12.21 -5.07
C ILE A 145 0.81 -11.42 -5.27
N ALA A 146 0.88 -10.27 -5.96
CA ALA A 146 -0.29 -9.47 -6.30
C ALA A 146 -0.65 -9.63 -7.79
N LEU A 147 -1.87 -10.09 -8.06
CA LEU A 147 -2.47 -10.16 -9.39
C LEU A 147 -3.51 -9.04 -9.51
N GLN A 148 -3.25 -8.04 -10.34
CA GLN A 148 -4.00 -6.78 -10.38
C GLN A 148 -4.41 -6.40 -11.79
N GLY A 149 -5.61 -5.85 -11.96
CA GLY A 149 -6.12 -5.34 -13.22
C GLY A 149 -7.52 -5.88 -13.56
N PRO A 150 -8.20 -5.35 -14.58
CA PRO A 150 -9.57 -5.72 -14.95
C PRO A 150 -9.74 -7.19 -15.34
N LYS A 151 -8.65 -7.87 -15.76
CA LYS A 151 -8.64 -9.29 -16.11
C LYS A 151 -8.19 -10.21 -14.95
N ALA A 152 -7.79 -9.66 -13.82
CA ALA A 152 -7.24 -10.44 -12.71
C ALA A 152 -8.18 -11.54 -12.23
N MET A 153 -9.48 -11.21 -12.06
CA MET A 153 -10.47 -12.20 -11.62
C MET A 153 -10.75 -13.29 -12.65
N GLU A 154 -10.71 -12.96 -13.94
CA GLU A 154 -10.87 -13.92 -15.04
C GLU A 154 -9.71 -14.92 -15.06
N ILE A 155 -8.50 -14.45 -14.87
CA ILE A 155 -7.29 -15.28 -14.77
C ILE A 155 -7.36 -16.19 -13.55
N LEU A 156 -7.68 -15.63 -12.37
CA LEU A 156 -7.72 -16.38 -11.12
C LEU A 156 -8.75 -17.53 -11.17
N LYS A 157 -9.92 -17.31 -11.78
CA LYS A 157 -10.97 -18.33 -11.96
C LYS A 157 -10.57 -19.54 -12.80
N LYS A 158 -9.49 -19.46 -13.57
CA LYS A 158 -8.91 -20.62 -14.28
C LYS A 158 -8.14 -21.56 -13.37
N LEU A 159 -7.71 -21.07 -12.21
CA LEU A 159 -6.78 -21.76 -11.31
C LEU A 159 -7.38 -22.16 -9.96
N THR A 160 -8.57 -21.64 -9.64
CA THR A 160 -9.29 -21.98 -8.40
C THR A 160 -10.79 -21.88 -8.58
N ALA A 161 -11.55 -22.55 -7.71
CA ALA A 161 -13.00 -22.49 -7.71
C ALA A 161 -13.53 -21.11 -7.27
N GLU A 162 -14.68 -20.70 -7.77
CA GLU A 162 -15.22 -19.36 -7.51
C GLU A 162 -15.56 -19.14 -6.02
N GLU A 163 -15.91 -20.17 -5.29
CA GLU A 163 -16.17 -20.13 -3.84
C GLU A 163 -14.92 -19.79 -3.01
N ASN A 164 -13.73 -20.04 -3.55
CA ASN A 164 -12.45 -19.70 -2.94
C ASN A 164 -12.08 -18.22 -3.09
N ILE A 165 -12.79 -17.49 -3.96
CA ILE A 165 -12.48 -16.09 -4.26
C ILE A 165 -13.31 -15.17 -3.37
N PRO A 166 -12.70 -14.26 -2.57
CA PRO A 166 -13.43 -13.31 -1.76
C PRO A 166 -14.35 -12.42 -2.60
N LYS A 167 -15.63 -12.33 -2.24
CA LYS A 167 -16.62 -11.54 -2.98
C LYS A 167 -16.51 -10.04 -2.73
N LYS A 168 -16.00 -9.66 -1.57
CA LYS A 168 -15.92 -8.25 -1.13
C LYS A 168 -14.48 -7.81 -1.02
N TYR A 169 -14.22 -6.53 -1.31
CA TYR A 169 -12.95 -5.88 -0.97
C TYR A 169 -12.68 -5.95 0.53
N TYR A 170 -11.39 -6.00 0.88
CA TYR A 170 -10.93 -6.16 2.25
C TYR A 170 -11.51 -7.42 2.93
N HIS A 171 -11.57 -8.52 2.15
CA HIS A 171 -11.86 -9.85 2.65
C HIS A 171 -10.87 -10.85 2.08
N ALA A 172 -10.57 -11.87 2.86
CA ALA A 172 -9.69 -12.97 2.48
C ALA A 172 -10.40 -14.31 2.71
N VAL A 173 -10.00 -15.33 1.96
CA VAL A 173 -10.31 -16.74 2.22
C VAL A 173 -9.01 -17.40 2.63
N PHE A 174 -9.00 -17.94 3.83
CA PHE A 174 -7.92 -18.73 4.38
C PHE A 174 -8.12 -20.21 4.02
N ASP A 175 -7.07 -21.01 4.15
CA ASP A 175 -7.10 -22.46 3.94
C ASP A 175 -7.70 -22.87 2.57
N THR A 176 -7.29 -22.17 1.52
CA THR A 176 -7.70 -22.42 0.14
C THR A 176 -6.50 -22.71 -0.76
N GLU A 177 -6.75 -22.89 -2.05
CA GLU A 177 -5.68 -23.18 -3.02
C GLU A 177 -5.89 -22.48 -4.36
N VAL A 178 -4.77 -22.19 -5.03
CA VAL A 178 -4.71 -21.72 -6.42
C VAL A 178 -3.73 -22.62 -7.18
N ALA A 179 -4.14 -23.17 -8.31
CA ALA A 179 -3.35 -24.14 -9.08
C ALA A 179 -2.87 -25.37 -8.26
N GLY A 180 -3.67 -25.80 -7.26
CA GLY A 180 -3.31 -26.87 -6.33
C GLY A 180 -2.22 -26.50 -5.32
N ILE A 181 -1.94 -25.20 -5.14
CA ILE A 181 -0.98 -24.68 -4.17
C ILE A 181 -1.76 -24.04 -3.02
N PRO A 182 -1.59 -24.52 -1.76
CA PRO A 182 -2.22 -23.92 -0.60
C PRO A 182 -1.83 -22.44 -0.44
N CYS A 183 -2.83 -21.57 -0.23
CA CYS A 183 -2.61 -20.15 -0.08
C CYS A 183 -3.77 -19.45 0.64
N ILE A 184 -3.58 -18.18 0.99
CA ILE A 184 -4.60 -17.23 1.37
C ILE A 184 -4.90 -16.39 0.14
N ILE A 185 -6.17 -16.22 -0.22
CA ILE A 185 -6.60 -15.31 -1.29
C ILE A 185 -7.22 -14.07 -0.64
N SER A 186 -6.60 -12.92 -0.79
CA SER A 186 -7.12 -11.65 -0.28
C SER A 186 -7.55 -10.73 -1.41
N LYS A 187 -8.76 -10.17 -1.32
CA LYS A 187 -9.24 -9.15 -2.27
C LYS A 187 -8.77 -7.77 -1.83
N THR A 188 -7.49 -7.54 -1.98
CA THR A 188 -6.74 -6.32 -1.68
C THR A 188 -5.78 -5.99 -2.82
N GLY A 189 -5.09 -4.84 -2.73
CA GLY A 189 -4.10 -4.42 -3.69
C GLY A 189 -3.72 -2.94 -3.53
N TYR A 190 -2.69 -2.52 -4.25
CA TYR A 190 -2.09 -1.19 -4.17
C TYR A 190 -2.06 -0.47 -5.52
N THR A 191 -3.05 -0.73 -6.38
CA THR A 191 -3.09 -0.22 -7.76
C THR A 191 -4.32 0.62 -8.10
N GLY A 192 -5.36 0.53 -7.28
CA GLY A 192 -6.67 1.11 -7.59
C GLY A 192 -7.53 0.26 -8.53
N GLU A 193 -6.97 -0.85 -9.04
CA GLU A 193 -7.71 -1.82 -9.87
C GLU A 193 -8.35 -2.93 -9.05
N ASP A 194 -9.15 -3.77 -9.71
CA ASP A 194 -9.58 -5.05 -9.15
C ASP A 194 -8.40 -6.02 -9.12
N GLY A 195 -8.40 -6.92 -8.14
CA GLY A 195 -7.34 -7.88 -8.03
C GLY A 195 -7.32 -8.59 -6.69
N VAL A 196 -6.30 -9.42 -6.53
CA VAL A 196 -6.04 -10.16 -5.30
C VAL A 196 -4.56 -10.11 -4.94
N GLU A 197 -4.30 -10.37 -3.68
CA GLU A 197 -2.98 -10.72 -3.15
C GLU A 197 -3.04 -12.15 -2.62
N LEU A 198 -2.05 -12.94 -3.00
CA LEU A 198 -1.91 -14.34 -2.63
C LEU A 198 -0.76 -14.48 -1.66
N TYR A 199 -1.04 -15.04 -0.46
CA TYR A 199 -0.02 -15.36 0.53
C TYR A 199 0.12 -16.86 0.58
N LEU A 200 1.34 -17.37 0.43
CA LEU A 200 1.62 -18.80 0.33
C LEU A 200 2.99 -19.13 0.92
N ALA A 201 3.25 -20.42 1.18
CA ALA A 201 4.56 -20.85 1.62
C ALA A 201 5.65 -20.41 0.62
N SER A 202 6.73 -19.79 1.12
CA SER A 202 7.76 -19.14 0.30
C SER A 202 8.38 -20.09 -0.73
N GLU A 203 8.53 -21.36 -0.42
CA GLU A 203 9.06 -22.40 -1.33
C GLU A 203 8.15 -22.69 -2.52
N ASN A 204 6.88 -22.31 -2.48
CA ASN A 204 5.92 -22.48 -3.57
C ASN A 204 5.75 -21.23 -4.44
N ALA A 205 6.43 -20.11 -4.11
CA ALA A 205 6.21 -18.83 -4.77
C ALA A 205 6.51 -18.87 -6.28
N GLU A 206 7.64 -19.49 -6.70
CA GLU A 206 7.99 -19.58 -8.11
C GLU A 206 6.97 -20.43 -8.89
N LYS A 207 6.51 -21.54 -8.30
CA LYS A 207 5.47 -22.38 -8.92
C LYS A 207 4.16 -21.63 -9.10
N MET A 208 3.74 -20.84 -8.11
CA MET A 208 2.54 -19.99 -8.20
C MET A 208 2.70 -18.90 -9.26
N TRP A 209 3.85 -18.25 -9.29
CA TRP A 209 4.19 -17.22 -10.26
C TRP A 209 4.09 -17.73 -11.70
N ASP A 210 4.70 -18.86 -11.97
CA ASP A 210 4.67 -19.49 -13.30
C ASP A 210 3.24 -19.93 -13.69
N ALA A 211 2.49 -20.51 -12.76
CA ALA A 211 1.10 -20.92 -13.00
C ALA A 211 0.19 -19.73 -13.35
N LEU A 212 0.34 -18.60 -12.64
CA LEU A 212 -0.41 -17.37 -12.92
C LEU A 212 -0.05 -16.78 -14.29
N LEU A 213 1.24 -16.68 -14.62
CA LEU A 213 1.70 -16.16 -15.91
C LEU A 213 1.20 -17.01 -17.07
N GLU A 214 1.23 -18.34 -16.95
CA GLU A 214 0.73 -19.24 -17.99
C GLU A 214 -0.79 -19.11 -18.15
N ALA A 215 -1.54 -19.10 -17.05
CA ALA A 215 -3.01 -18.94 -17.08
C ALA A 215 -3.45 -17.58 -17.64
N GLY A 216 -2.67 -16.53 -17.40
CA GLY A 216 -2.98 -15.15 -17.81
C GLY A 216 -2.41 -14.74 -19.18
N LYS A 217 -1.73 -15.63 -19.87
CA LYS A 217 -1.03 -15.32 -21.13
C LYS A 217 -1.96 -14.73 -22.20
N ASP A 218 -3.10 -15.36 -22.41
CA ASP A 218 -4.07 -14.93 -23.43
C ASP A 218 -4.82 -13.65 -23.01
N GLU A 219 -4.94 -13.38 -21.71
CA GLU A 219 -5.49 -12.14 -21.16
C GLU A 219 -4.49 -10.99 -21.14
N GLY A 220 -3.25 -11.25 -21.54
CA GLY A 220 -2.17 -10.27 -21.58
C GLY A 220 -1.57 -9.93 -20.24
N LEU A 221 -1.58 -10.88 -19.30
CA LEU A 221 -0.86 -10.76 -18.03
C LEU A 221 0.64 -10.67 -18.28
N ILE A 222 1.27 -9.67 -17.67
CA ILE A 222 2.73 -9.53 -17.70
C ILE A 222 3.28 -9.30 -16.28
N PRO A 223 4.55 -9.66 -16.03
CA PRO A 223 5.21 -9.27 -14.80
C PRO A 223 5.42 -7.76 -14.76
N CYS A 224 5.24 -7.16 -13.60
CA CYS A 224 5.37 -5.74 -13.36
C CYS A 224 6.34 -5.46 -12.19
N GLY A 225 7.17 -4.43 -12.34
CA GLY A 225 8.15 -4.04 -11.35
C GLY A 225 7.71 -2.88 -10.46
N LEU A 226 8.64 -2.45 -9.59
CA LEU A 226 8.44 -1.36 -8.62
C LEU A 226 8.06 -0.04 -9.29
N GLY A 227 8.57 0.24 -10.50
CA GLY A 227 8.24 1.47 -11.24
C GLY A 227 6.76 1.55 -11.60
N ALA A 228 6.17 0.46 -12.08
CA ALA A 228 4.74 0.39 -12.35
C ALA A 228 3.92 0.43 -11.04
N ARG A 229 4.37 -0.27 -9.99
CA ARG A 229 3.74 -0.22 -8.67
C ARG A 229 3.63 1.21 -8.14
N ASP A 230 4.70 2.01 -8.24
CA ASP A 230 4.70 3.39 -7.78
C ASP A 230 3.79 4.30 -8.61
N THR A 231 3.85 4.21 -9.94
CA THR A 231 2.99 5.05 -10.80
C THR A 231 1.50 4.71 -10.63
N LEU A 232 1.16 3.43 -10.42
CA LEU A 232 -0.22 2.97 -10.18
C LEU A 232 -0.78 3.44 -8.83
N ARG A 233 -0.01 3.29 -7.74
CA ARG A 233 -0.43 3.77 -6.41
C ARG A 233 -0.62 5.28 -6.41
N MET A 234 0.25 5.99 -7.13
CA MET A 234 0.16 7.44 -7.30
C MET A 234 -1.14 7.87 -7.96
N GLU A 235 -1.53 7.25 -9.09
CA GLU A 235 -2.81 7.55 -9.73
C GLU A 235 -4.01 7.27 -8.83
N ALA A 236 -3.93 6.21 -8.03
CA ALA A 236 -4.95 5.87 -7.02
C ALA A 236 -4.85 6.75 -5.75
N ALA A 237 -3.88 7.65 -5.67
CA ALA A 237 -3.58 8.51 -4.52
C ALA A 237 -3.40 7.72 -3.21
N MET A 238 -2.87 6.51 -3.28
CA MET A 238 -2.52 5.71 -2.11
C MET A 238 -1.23 6.25 -1.50
N PRO A 239 -1.23 6.57 -0.19
CA PRO A 239 -0.04 7.09 0.47
C PRO A 239 1.04 6.03 0.60
N LEU A 240 2.27 6.48 0.80
CA LEU A 240 3.43 5.65 1.07
C LEU A 240 4.15 6.21 2.30
N TYR A 241 4.47 5.34 3.27
CA TYR A 241 5.27 5.71 4.43
C TYR A 241 6.66 6.24 4.00
N GLY A 242 7.12 7.28 4.67
CA GLY A 242 8.33 8.02 4.30
C GLY A 242 8.10 9.12 3.25
N HIS A 243 6.90 9.20 2.68
CA HIS A 243 6.49 10.21 1.69
C HIS A 243 5.31 11.04 2.20
N GLU A 244 4.12 10.44 2.30
CA GLU A 244 2.89 11.12 2.75
C GLU A 244 2.67 11.03 4.26
N MET A 245 3.42 10.18 4.95
CA MET A 245 3.36 10.00 6.40
C MET A 245 4.69 9.53 6.95
N ASP A 246 4.97 9.90 8.19
CA ASP A 246 6.14 9.55 8.97
C ASP A 246 5.88 9.71 10.47
N ASP A 247 6.92 9.60 11.30
CA ASP A 247 6.83 9.69 12.76
C ASP A 247 6.35 11.06 13.29
N GLU A 248 6.33 12.11 12.46
CA GLU A 248 5.88 13.46 12.83
C GLU A 248 4.47 13.78 12.27
N ILE A 249 4.12 13.20 11.11
CA ILE A 249 2.88 13.45 10.39
C ILE A 249 1.76 12.54 10.93
N SER A 250 0.69 13.19 11.42
CA SER A 250 -0.50 12.46 11.87
C SER A 250 -1.28 11.88 10.68
N PRO A 251 -1.87 10.68 10.80
CA PRO A 251 -2.74 10.13 9.76
C PRO A 251 -3.97 11.02 9.46
N LEU A 252 -4.35 11.90 10.39
CA LEU A 252 -5.41 12.90 10.14
C LEU A 252 -4.96 13.99 9.16
N GLU A 253 -3.69 14.31 9.11
CA GLU A 253 -3.09 15.31 8.22
C GLU A 253 -2.91 14.78 6.79
N THR A 254 -2.78 13.46 6.63
CA THR A 254 -2.59 12.82 5.32
C THR A 254 -3.87 12.20 4.72
N GLY A 255 -5.04 12.56 5.25
CA GLY A 255 -6.33 12.17 4.65
C GLY A 255 -6.79 10.74 5.02
N LEU A 256 -6.21 10.13 6.05
CA LEU A 256 -6.55 8.78 6.53
C LEU A 256 -7.61 8.78 7.65
N LYS A 257 -8.37 9.86 7.80
CA LYS A 257 -9.43 9.99 8.81
C LYS A 257 -10.41 8.80 8.84
N PHE A 258 -10.66 8.17 7.68
CA PHE A 258 -11.51 6.99 7.60
C PHE A 258 -11.00 5.79 8.42
N ALA A 259 -9.68 5.70 8.63
CA ALA A 259 -9.00 4.65 9.38
C ALA A 259 -8.63 5.06 10.83
N VAL A 260 -8.93 6.29 11.23
CA VAL A 260 -8.69 6.79 12.60
C VAL A 260 -10.03 6.91 13.32
N LYS A 261 -10.25 6.01 14.28
CA LYS A 261 -11.51 5.92 15.03
C LYS A 261 -11.38 6.58 16.41
N MET A 262 -11.36 7.93 16.43
CA MET A 262 -11.26 8.71 17.67
C MET A 262 -12.36 8.37 18.69
N GLY A 263 -13.52 7.91 18.24
CA GLY A 263 -14.68 7.59 19.08
C GLY A 263 -14.80 6.13 19.49
N LYS A 264 -13.80 5.26 19.20
CA LYS A 264 -13.87 3.87 19.69
C LYS A 264 -13.74 3.81 21.20
N GLU A 265 -14.28 2.76 21.82
CA GLU A 265 -14.35 2.62 23.28
C GLU A 265 -12.96 2.54 23.90
N GLU A 266 -12.10 1.71 23.31
CA GLU A 266 -10.73 1.54 23.78
C GLU A 266 -9.85 2.68 23.32
N ASP A 267 -8.92 3.05 24.18
CA ASP A 267 -7.90 4.04 23.87
C ASP A 267 -6.78 3.44 23.01
N PHE A 268 -6.16 4.25 22.14
CA PHE A 268 -5.03 3.81 21.32
C PHE A 268 -3.83 4.76 21.46
N ILE A 269 -2.64 4.24 21.18
CA ILE A 269 -1.40 5.02 21.24
C ILE A 269 -1.48 6.20 20.27
N GLY A 270 -1.22 7.40 20.78
CA GLY A 270 -1.27 8.66 20.03
C GLY A 270 -2.63 9.37 20.04
N LYS A 271 -3.73 8.75 20.52
CA LYS A 271 -5.07 9.37 20.54
C LYS A 271 -5.07 10.69 21.27
N LYS A 272 -4.55 10.71 22.51
CA LYS A 272 -4.48 11.92 23.34
C LYS A 272 -3.70 13.04 22.65
N ALA A 273 -2.55 12.73 22.05
CA ALA A 273 -1.75 13.72 21.33
C ALA A 273 -2.49 14.27 20.10
N MET A 274 -3.25 13.43 19.38
CA MET A 274 -4.10 13.90 18.26
C MET A 274 -5.21 14.82 18.76
N GLU A 275 -5.85 14.52 19.90
CA GLU A 275 -6.86 15.40 20.53
C GLU A 275 -6.26 16.73 20.94
N GLU A 276 -5.07 16.74 21.55
CA GLU A 276 -4.34 17.95 21.96
C GLU A 276 -3.85 18.79 20.76
N ARG A 277 -3.46 18.14 19.65
CA ARG A 277 -3.12 18.85 18.40
C ARG A 277 -4.32 19.58 17.79
N GLY A 278 -5.55 19.08 18.02
CA GLY A 278 -6.79 19.59 17.47
C GLY A 278 -6.91 19.39 15.95
N GLU A 279 -7.50 20.38 15.27
CA GLU A 279 -7.67 20.30 13.81
C GLU A 279 -6.29 20.27 13.09
N PRO A 280 -6.15 19.45 12.03
CA PRO A 280 -4.92 19.36 11.25
C PRO A 280 -4.44 20.72 10.74
N LYS A 281 -3.17 21.03 10.97
CA LYS A 281 -2.53 22.28 10.49
C LYS A 281 -2.00 22.16 9.06
N ILE A 282 -1.79 20.94 8.60
CA ILE A 282 -1.43 20.61 7.23
C ILE A 282 -2.46 19.64 6.66
N THR A 283 -2.54 19.58 5.33
CA THR A 283 -3.44 18.67 4.62
C THR A 283 -2.77 18.13 3.36
N ARG A 284 -3.08 16.88 3.04
CA ARG A 284 -2.65 16.27 1.80
C ARG A 284 -3.54 16.71 0.65
N ILE A 285 -2.92 17.18 -0.44
CA ILE A 285 -3.59 17.58 -1.68
C ILE A 285 -3.05 16.82 -2.89
N GLY A 286 -3.84 16.80 -3.97
CA GLY A 286 -3.44 16.34 -5.28
C GLY A 286 -3.16 17.51 -6.22
N LEU A 287 -2.09 17.39 -7.00
CA LEU A 287 -1.67 18.38 -7.97
C LEU A 287 -1.66 17.77 -9.38
N LYS A 288 -2.32 18.44 -10.33
CA LYS A 288 -2.13 18.24 -11.75
C LYS A 288 -1.13 19.25 -12.26
N VAL A 289 -0.04 18.81 -12.84
CA VAL A 289 0.97 19.69 -13.41
C VAL A 289 0.44 20.28 -14.72
N THR A 290 0.36 21.59 -14.80
CA THR A 290 -0.12 22.34 -15.98
C THR A 290 1.02 23.02 -16.71
N GLY A 291 2.13 23.29 -16.01
CA GLY A 291 3.37 23.80 -16.57
C GLY A 291 4.23 22.71 -17.24
N ARG A 292 5.36 23.10 -17.79
CA ARG A 292 6.30 22.18 -18.43
C ARG A 292 7.27 21.57 -17.43
N GLY A 293 7.16 20.28 -17.20
CA GLY A 293 8.08 19.52 -16.33
C GLY A 293 7.39 18.40 -15.58
N ILE A 294 8.17 17.66 -14.81
CA ILE A 294 7.70 16.62 -13.89
C ILE A 294 8.09 17.07 -12.48
N ILE A 295 7.11 17.18 -11.62
CA ILE A 295 7.31 17.44 -10.19
C ILE A 295 7.69 16.11 -9.51
N ARG A 296 8.63 16.18 -8.54
CA ARG A 296 9.09 15.04 -7.74
C ARG A 296 8.85 15.37 -6.26
N GLU A 297 9.29 14.52 -5.37
CA GLU A 297 9.24 14.72 -3.92
C GLU A 297 10.11 15.90 -3.45
N HIS A 298 9.84 16.41 -2.25
CA HIS A 298 10.63 17.42 -1.54
C HIS A 298 10.81 18.75 -2.29
N GLN A 299 9.82 19.16 -3.10
CA GLN A 299 9.84 20.43 -3.80
C GLN A 299 8.88 21.41 -3.16
N ASP A 300 9.35 22.63 -2.91
CA ASP A 300 8.56 23.67 -2.26
C ASP A 300 7.42 24.17 -3.13
N ILE A 301 6.26 24.40 -2.49
CA ILE A 301 5.03 24.87 -3.14
C ILE A 301 4.72 26.29 -2.68
N TYR A 302 4.33 27.13 -3.64
CA TYR A 302 4.05 28.53 -3.45
C TYR A 302 2.70 28.96 -4.01
N VAL A 303 2.07 29.92 -3.31
CA VAL A 303 1.00 30.76 -3.83
C VAL A 303 1.51 32.21 -3.82
N GLY A 304 1.82 32.76 -4.98
CA GLY A 304 2.60 33.98 -5.08
C GLY A 304 4.01 33.81 -4.50
N GLU A 305 4.34 34.65 -3.50
CA GLU A 305 5.64 34.57 -2.79
C GLU A 305 5.57 33.70 -1.51
N LYS A 306 4.37 33.31 -1.09
CA LYS A 306 4.18 32.56 0.16
C LYS A 306 4.41 31.08 -0.09
N LYS A 307 5.40 30.49 0.59
CA LYS A 307 5.55 29.03 0.67
C LYS A 307 4.38 28.48 1.51
N ILE A 308 3.68 27.48 0.98
CA ILE A 308 2.51 26.85 1.62
C ILE A 308 2.74 25.37 1.97
N GLY A 309 3.84 24.76 1.54
CA GLY A 309 4.13 23.36 1.80
C GLY A 309 5.17 22.79 0.85
N HIS A 310 5.14 21.47 0.70
CA HIS A 310 6.06 20.75 -0.18
C HIS A 310 5.38 19.51 -0.79
N THR A 311 5.94 19.04 -1.90
CA THR A 311 5.52 17.80 -2.56
C THR A 311 6.08 16.58 -1.83
N THR A 312 5.28 15.53 -1.71
CA THR A 312 5.63 14.26 -1.07
C THR A 312 5.95 13.16 -2.08
N SER A 313 5.24 13.18 -3.21
CA SER A 313 5.43 12.23 -4.31
C SER A 313 5.06 12.91 -5.62
N GLY A 314 5.65 12.45 -6.73
CA GLY A 314 5.28 12.99 -8.04
C GLY A 314 5.82 12.18 -9.21
N THR A 315 5.02 12.04 -10.27
CA THR A 315 5.39 11.23 -11.43
C THR A 315 4.64 11.65 -12.69
N GLN A 316 5.16 11.22 -13.83
CA GLN A 316 4.39 11.17 -15.08
C GLN A 316 3.44 9.98 -15.00
N CYS A 317 2.15 10.21 -15.16
CA CYS A 317 1.15 9.14 -15.14
C CYS A 317 0.89 8.62 -16.56
N PRO A 318 1.19 7.34 -16.84
CA PRO A 318 0.98 6.77 -18.16
C PRO A 318 -0.48 6.76 -18.61
N PHE A 319 -1.40 6.35 -17.72
CA PHE A 319 -2.84 6.23 -18.07
C PHE A 319 -3.52 7.60 -18.14
N LEU A 320 -3.26 8.49 -17.19
CA LEU A 320 -3.84 9.83 -17.18
C LEU A 320 -3.25 10.74 -18.26
N GLY A 321 -2.06 10.45 -18.77
CA GLY A 321 -1.41 11.21 -19.84
C GLY A 321 -0.81 12.55 -19.42
N TYR A 322 -0.81 12.88 -18.13
CA TYR A 322 -0.21 14.10 -17.58
C TYR A 322 0.51 13.83 -16.24
N PRO A 323 1.48 14.69 -15.86
CA PRO A 323 2.16 14.55 -14.58
C PRO A 323 1.24 14.95 -13.43
N ILE A 324 1.38 14.22 -12.31
CA ILE A 324 0.70 14.51 -11.05
C ILE A 324 1.71 14.53 -9.90
N ALA A 325 1.31 15.15 -8.79
CA ALA A 325 2.01 15.06 -7.52
C ALA A 325 1.03 15.01 -6.35
N MET A 326 1.44 14.39 -5.26
CA MET A 326 0.83 14.59 -3.95
C MET A 326 1.70 15.54 -3.13
N ALA A 327 1.08 16.27 -2.22
CA ALA A 327 1.74 17.28 -1.43
C ALA A 327 1.08 17.45 -0.06
N LEU A 328 1.86 17.90 0.91
CA LEU A 328 1.40 18.39 2.20
C LEU A 328 1.53 19.91 2.23
N VAL A 329 0.43 20.58 2.47
CA VAL A 329 0.35 22.05 2.48
C VAL A 329 -0.36 22.57 3.73
N ASP A 330 -0.14 23.83 4.08
CA ASP A 330 -0.88 24.53 5.15
C ASP A 330 -2.39 24.33 4.96
N ALA A 331 -3.10 23.96 6.01
CA ALA A 331 -4.54 23.78 5.97
C ALA A 331 -5.25 25.04 5.46
N GLY A 332 -6.19 24.88 4.54
CA GLY A 332 -6.89 25.99 3.86
C GLY A 332 -6.15 26.61 2.67
N SER A 333 -4.91 26.17 2.36
CA SER A 333 -4.17 26.67 1.19
C SER A 333 -4.37 25.81 -0.08
N GLY A 334 -5.00 24.64 0.06
CA GLY A 334 -5.11 23.62 -0.99
C GLY A 334 -6.54 23.39 -1.49
N GLU A 335 -7.33 24.44 -1.73
CA GLU A 335 -8.67 24.30 -2.29
C GLU A 335 -8.62 23.82 -3.75
N ILE A 336 -9.53 22.91 -4.11
CA ILE A 336 -9.64 22.38 -5.48
C ILE A 336 -9.88 23.53 -6.47
N GLY A 337 -9.10 23.54 -7.56
CA GLY A 337 -9.08 24.58 -8.58
C GLY A 337 -8.07 25.69 -8.34
N ASN A 338 -7.45 25.76 -7.16
CA ASN A 338 -6.38 26.72 -6.89
C ASN A 338 -5.15 26.41 -7.75
N LYS A 339 -4.51 27.48 -8.27
CA LYS A 339 -3.25 27.40 -8.97
C LYS A 339 -2.11 27.62 -7.98
N VAL A 340 -1.09 26.80 -8.09
CA VAL A 340 0.12 26.84 -7.29
C VAL A 340 1.35 26.76 -8.17
N GLU A 341 2.48 27.19 -7.65
CA GLU A 341 3.77 27.04 -8.30
C GLU A 341 4.66 26.13 -7.46
N VAL A 342 5.29 25.16 -8.11
CA VAL A 342 6.25 24.24 -7.48
C VAL A 342 7.66 24.61 -7.92
N ASP A 343 8.57 24.79 -6.97
CA ASP A 343 9.96 25.08 -7.27
C ASP A 343 10.71 23.79 -7.64
N VAL A 344 10.94 23.62 -8.93
CA VAL A 344 11.70 22.50 -9.48
C VAL A 344 13.11 23.00 -9.85
N ARG A 345 14.04 22.87 -8.91
CA ARG A 345 15.44 23.29 -9.09
C ARG A 345 15.59 24.76 -9.53
N GLY A 346 14.90 25.67 -8.83
CA GLY A 346 14.92 27.10 -9.12
C GLY A 346 14.00 27.55 -10.27
N ARG A 347 13.18 26.65 -10.81
CA ARG A 347 12.19 26.97 -11.84
C ARG A 347 10.78 26.75 -11.28
N LYS A 348 9.94 27.74 -11.37
CA LYS A 348 8.53 27.63 -11.02
C LYS A 348 7.77 26.84 -12.09
N VAL A 349 7.18 25.73 -11.68
CA VAL A 349 6.32 24.88 -12.51
C VAL A 349 4.88 25.04 -12.03
N GLU A 350 4.00 25.47 -12.91
CA GLU A 350 2.58 25.64 -12.58
C GLU A 350 1.88 24.30 -12.39
N ALA A 351 1.02 24.25 -11.38
CA ALA A 351 0.14 23.12 -11.11
C ALA A 351 -1.23 23.61 -10.60
N GLU A 352 -2.22 22.76 -10.73
CA GLU A 352 -3.58 23.00 -10.24
C GLU A 352 -3.92 21.96 -9.19
N VAL A 353 -4.52 22.41 -8.08
CA VAL A 353 -5.04 21.51 -7.04
C VAL A 353 -6.28 20.80 -7.57
N ILE A 354 -6.24 19.47 -7.57
CA ILE A 354 -7.36 18.64 -8.03
C ILE A 354 -7.77 17.62 -6.94
N ALA A 355 -8.98 17.09 -7.12
CA ALA A 355 -9.53 16.09 -6.18
C ALA A 355 -8.72 14.79 -6.19
N LEU A 356 -8.60 14.18 -5.03
CA LEU A 356 -8.06 12.82 -4.86
C LEU A 356 -9.21 11.79 -4.76
N PRO A 357 -9.02 10.56 -5.25
CA PRO A 357 -7.87 10.10 -6.02
C PRO A 357 -7.89 10.63 -7.46
N PHE A 358 -6.72 10.67 -8.11
CA PHE A 358 -6.58 11.10 -9.50
C PHE A 358 -7.26 10.15 -10.49
N TYR A 359 -7.21 8.86 -10.19
CA TYR A 359 -7.84 7.78 -10.94
C TYR A 359 -8.85 7.02 -10.09
N LYS A 360 -9.99 6.73 -10.68
CA LYS A 360 -10.98 5.80 -10.13
C LYS A 360 -11.39 4.84 -11.24
N ARG A 361 -11.27 3.54 -10.99
CA ARG A 361 -11.76 2.53 -11.93
C ARG A 361 -13.28 2.68 -12.14
N ALA A 362 -13.76 2.34 -13.33
CA ALA A 362 -15.19 2.16 -13.57
C ALA A 362 -15.73 1.01 -12.68
N LYS A 363 -16.95 1.20 -12.18
CA LYS A 363 -17.64 0.18 -11.36
C LYS A 363 -18.19 -0.91 -12.26
#